data_ad411e3cd7d53906297ece30dcb6639a
#
_entry.id   ad411e3cd7d53906297ece30dcb6639a
#
_cell.length_a   1.000
_cell.length_b   1.000
_cell.length_c   1.000
_cell.angle_alpha   90.00
_cell.angle_beta   90.00
_cell.angle_gamma   90.00
#
_symmetry.space_group_name_H-M   'P 1'
#
loop_
_entity.id
_entity.type
_entity.pdbx_description
1 polymer ?
#
loop_
_entity_poly.entity_id
_entity_poly.type
_entity_poly.pdbx_seq_one_letter_code
_entity_poly.pdbx_strand_id
1 'polypeptide(L)'
;YYNQQCSLAQAFDIELNGKGVRELPRPTMKLSKEELLVGRKLVNEVKEKIKKDKLLVIQPFGRGIEIIDDTPVDHTARSFEFKDLKTMLKKLEKDYAIVMMSELKIDLKGEGLKNEIAMPEGLNIRQWASMIKYADHFLGCDSVGQHLSYCVGTTTTAIHGSTFPINVSYPDAENFNALDLGEADRIYDPIRITQEESTNRHNESLMSMDSDIVDYVVGVVNGTLVHTGHDEEPEVGA
;
A
#
# COMPACT_ATOMS: atom_id res chain seq x y z
N TYR A 1 -2.32 -12.20 17.46
CA TYR A 1 -2.68 -11.10 16.56
C TYR A 1 -3.72 -11.52 15.50
N TYR A 2 -3.84 -12.82 15.19
CA TYR A 2 -4.82 -13.34 14.22
C TYR A 2 -6.30 -13.00 14.53
N ASN A 3 -6.61 -12.71 15.76
CA ASN A 3 -7.96 -12.38 16.23
C ASN A 3 -8.15 -10.86 16.44
N GLN A 4 -7.30 -10.06 15.84
CA GLN A 4 -7.33 -8.58 15.91
C GLN A 4 -7.10 -7.99 17.32
N GLN A 5 -6.62 -8.77 18.29
CA GLN A 5 -6.38 -8.26 19.65
C GLN A 5 -5.09 -7.45 19.78
N CYS A 6 -4.13 -7.62 18.86
CA CYS A 6 -2.89 -6.84 18.83
C CYS A 6 -2.28 -6.81 17.43
N SER A 7 -1.44 -5.82 17.19
CA SER A 7 -0.65 -5.75 15.96
C SER A 7 0.45 -6.82 15.94
N LEU A 8 0.98 -7.09 14.75
CA LEU A 8 2.13 -7.99 14.59
C LEU A 8 3.34 -7.52 15.40
N ALA A 9 3.59 -6.21 15.46
CA ALA A 9 4.68 -5.65 16.26
C ALA A 9 4.49 -5.90 17.76
N GLN A 10 3.26 -5.74 18.26
CA GLN A 10 2.92 -6.06 19.64
C GLN A 10 3.03 -7.56 19.93
N ALA A 11 2.65 -8.43 18.98
CA ALA A 11 2.83 -9.87 19.13
C ALA A 11 4.31 -10.25 19.29
N PHE A 12 5.21 -9.67 18.48
CA PHE A 12 6.64 -9.84 18.66
C PHE A 12 7.16 -9.28 19.98
N ASP A 13 6.64 -8.13 20.43
CA ASP A 13 7.01 -7.56 21.72
C ASP A 13 6.60 -8.46 22.89
N ILE A 14 5.41 -9.06 22.84
CA ILE A 14 4.94 -10.03 23.83
C ILE A 14 5.87 -11.24 23.90
N GLU A 15 6.22 -11.79 22.74
CA GLU A 15 7.11 -12.97 22.66
C GLU A 15 8.49 -12.68 23.20
N LEU A 16 9.07 -11.52 22.91
CA LEU A 16 10.43 -11.15 23.33
C LEU A 16 10.51 -10.74 24.79
N ASN A 17 9.50 -10.05 25.32
CA ASN A 17 9.54 -9.43 26.65
C ASN A 17 8.68 -10.13 27.68
N GLY A 18 7.85 -11.11 27.31
CA GLY A 18 6.96 -11.86 28.19
C GLY A 18 5.93 -11.00 28.91
N LYS A 19 5.58 -9.82 28.36
CA LYS A 19 4.60 -8.88 28.91
C LYS A 19 3.33 -8.91 28.06
N GLY A 20 2.21 -8.46 28.65
CA GLY A 20 0.96 -8.33 27.91
C GLY A 20 1.00 -7.26 26.80
N VAL A 21 -0.11 -7.10 26.10
CA VAL A 21 -0.26 -6.07 25.06
C VAL A 21 0.00 -4.69 25.68
N ARG A 22 0.84 -3.90 25.02
CA ARG A 22 1.17 -2.52 25.41
C ARG A 22 1.31 -1.63 24.21
N GLU A 23 1.18 -0.34 24.42
CA GLU A 23 1.48 0.64 23.39
C GLU A 23 2.97 0.60 23.05
N LEU A 24 3.27 0.59 21.76
CA LEU A 24 4.63 0.62 21.24
C LEU A 24 4.93 2.00 20.66
N PRO A 25 6.18 2.47 20.76
CA PRO A 25 6.56 3.73 20.15
C PRO A 25 6.40 3.66 18.64
N ARG A 26 6.02 4.78 18.03
CA ARG A 26 5.93 4.90 16.58
C ARG A 26 7.27 4.51 15.93
N PRO A 27 7.29 3.58 14.98
CA PRO A 27 8.49 3.27 14.23
C PRO A 27 8.93 4.49 13.40
N THR A 28 10.23 4.76 13.41
CA THR A 28 10.81 5.87 12.65
C THR A 28 12.06 5.42 11.92
N MET A 29 12.30 5.96 10.72
CA MET A 29 13.52 5.74 9.97
C MET A 29 14.31 7.05 9.85
N LYS A 30 15.48 7.09 10.50
CA LYS A 30 16.42 8.20 10.33
C LYS A 30 17.20 8.02 9.04
N LEU A 31 17.07 8.98 8.13
CA LEU A 31 17.79 9.02 6.86
C LEU A 31 18.98 10.00 6.98
N SER A 32 20.11 9.67 6.37
CA SER A 32 21.26 10.55 6.28
C SER A 32 20.98 11.74 5.34
N LYS A 33 21.83 12.77 5.41
CA LYS A 33 21.73 13.93 4.49
C LYS A 33 21.89 13.50 3.04
N GLU A 34 22.80 12.56 2.77
CA GLU A 34 23.06 12.02 1.44
C GLU A 34 21.84 11.29 0.91
N GLU A 35 21.23 10.43 1.72
CA GLU A 35 20.01 9.71 1.37
C GLU A 35 18.85 10.67 1.06
N LEU A 36 18.68 11.70 1.89
CA LEU A 36 17.69 12.75 1.67
C LEU A 36 17.90 13.52 0.38
N LEU A 37 19.16 13.87 0.04
CA LEU A 37 19.47 14.51 -1.22
C LEU A 37 19.18 13.63 -2.43
N VAL A 38 19.53 12.35 -2.36
CA VAL A 38 19.24 11.38 -3.44
C VAL A 38 17.73 11.26 -3.66
N GLY A 39 16.95 11.04 -2.61
CA GLY A 39 15.49 10.92 -2.73
C GLY A 39 14.84 12.18 -3.31
N ARG A 40 15.25 13.36 -2.81
CA ARG A 40 14.75 14.64 -3.34
C ARG A 40 15.09 14.84 -4.81
N LYS A 41 16.32 14.48 -5.21
CA LYS A 41 16.76 14.58 -6.60
C LYS A 41 15.92 13.70 -7.50
N LEU A 42 15.74 12.41 -7.14
CA LEU A 42 14.92 11.47 -7.90
C LEU A 42 13.47 11.93 -8.07
N VAL A 43 12.87 12.46 -6.99
CA VAL A 43 11.50 13.00 -7.03
C VAL A 43 11.41 14.18 -8.00
N ASN A 44 12.36 15.14 -7.93
CA ASN A 44 12.36 16.30 -8.81
C ASN A 44 12.56 15.90 -10.28
N GLU A 45 13.48 14.99 -10.57
CA GLU A 45 13.72 14.49 -11.94
C GLU A 45 12.45 13.87 -12.55
N VAL A 46 11.69 13.09 -11.76
CA VAL A 46 10.42 12.51 -12.25
C VAL A 46 9.36 13.59 -12.45
N LYS A 47 9.20 14.52 -11.49
CA LYS A 47 8.25 15.64 -11.61
C LYS A 47 8.54 16.49 -12.86
N GLU A 48 9.80 16.86 -13.09
CA GLU A 48 10.23 17.64 -14.24
C GLU A 48 9.99 16.90 -15.57
N LYS A 49 10.37 15.61 -15.63
CA LYS A 49 10.17 14.78 -16.83
C LYS A 49 8.70 14.67 -17.21
N ILE A 50 7.82 14.44 -16.24
CA ILE A 50 6.38 14.24 -16.45
C ILE A 50 5.61 15.58 -16.47
N LYS A 51 6.24 16.67 -16.05
CA LYS A 51 5.65 18.01 -15.94
C LYS A 51 4.44 18.04 -14.99
N LYS A 52 4.63 17.51 -13.81
CA LYS A 52 3.65 17.49 -12.71
C LYS A 52 4.26 18.03 -11.43
N ASP A 53 3.47 18.80 -10.68
CA ASP A 53 3.89 19.38 -9.40
C ASP A 53 3.82 18.39 -8.24
N LYS A 54 2.96 17.37 -8.35
CA LYS A 54 2.78 16.34 -7.33
C LYS A 54 3.36 15.01 -7.78
N LEU A 55 3.89 14.24 -6.83
CA LEU A 55 4.39 12.89 -7.05
C LEU A 55 3.68 11.89 -6.15
N LEU A 56 3.19 10.82 -6.75
CA LEU A 56 2.66 9.65 -6.09
C LEU A 56 3.66 8.50 -6.20
N VAL A 57 4.01 7.89 -5.06
CA VAL A 57 4.64 6.56 -5.07
C VAL A 57 3.57 5.52 -4.88
N ILE A 58 3.49 4.55 -5.80
CA ILE A 58 2.54 3.44 -5.71
C ILE A 58 3.27 2.11 -5.58
N GLN A 59 2.89 1.28 -4.58
CA GLN A 59 3.30 -0.12 -4.47
C GLN A 59 2.09 -1.02 -4.59
N PRO A 60 1.72 -1.43 -5.82
CA PRO A 60 0.50 -2.20 -6.04
C PRO A 60 0.64 -3.69 -5.70
N PHE A 61 1.88 -4.20 -5.61
CA PHE A 61 2.15 -5.62 -5.49
C PHE A 61 3.01 -5.97 -4.28
N GLY A 62 2.61 -7.05 -3.61
CA GLY A 62 3.39 -7.72 -2.59
C GLY A 62 4.37 -8.75 -3.19
N ARG A 63 5.11 -9.43 -2.30
CA ARG A 63 6.12 -10.42 -2.71
C ARG A 63 5.52 -11.68 -3.35
N GLY A 64 4.24 -11.96 -3.13
CA GLY A 64 3.57 -13.15 -3.65
C GLY A 64 3.09 -13.04 -5.10
N ILE A 65 3.47 -11.96 -5.80
CA ILE A 65 3.06 -11.71 -7.18
C ILE A 65 3.80 -12.62 -8.16
N GLU A 66 3.08 -13.19 -9.12
CA GLU A 66 3.62 -13.97 -10.23
C GLU A 66 3.06 -13.43 -11.55
N ILE A 67 3.75 -13.68 -12.65
CA ILE A 67 3.24 -13.35 -13.99
C ILE A 67 2.68 -14.63 -14.61
N ILE A 68 1.38 -14.63 -14.89
CA ILE A 68 0.66 -15.71 -15.55
C ILE A 68 0.03 -15.10 -16.81
N ASP A 69 0.38 -15.64 -18.00
CA ASP A 69 -0.10 -15.14 -19.29
C ASP A 69 -0.01 -13.61 -19.42
N ASP A 70 1.19 -13.06 -19.13
CA ASP A 70 1.51 -11.63 -19.14
C ASP A 70 0.70 -10.78 -18.14
N THR A 71 -0.04 -11.41 -17.24
CA THR A 71 -0.84 -10.73 -16.22
C THR A 71 -0.25 -10.95 -14.83
N PRO A 72 -0.02 -9.89 -14.04
CA PRO A 72 0.36 -10.02 -12.63
C PRO A 72 -0.80 -10.62 -11.81
N VAL A 73 -0.53 -11.72 -11.13
CA VAL A 73 -1.48 -12.43 -10.27
C VAL A 73 -0.89 -12.65 -8.89
N ASP A 74 -1.63 -12.37 -7.85
CA ASP A 74 -1.25 -12.64 -6.46
C ASP A 74 -2.31 -13.52 -5.78
N HIS A 75 -1.96 -14.79 -5.56
CA HIS A 75 -2.83 -15.75 -4.87
C HIS A 75 -2.99 -15.46 -3.36
N THR A 76 -2.25 -14.50 -2.82
CA THR A 76 -2.37 -14.11 -1.40
C THR A 76 -3.47 -13.09 -1.16
N ALA A 77 -4.11 -12.57 -2.19
CA ALA A 77 -5.11 -11.51 -2.15
C ALA A 77 -4.66 -10.27 -1.33
N ARG A 78 -3.38 -9.89 -1.50
CA ARG A 78 -2.82 -8.66 -0.91
C ARG A 78 -2.47 -7.61 -1.95
N SER A 79 -2.18 -8.03 -3.19
CA SER A 79 -1.83 -7.14 -4.30
C SER A 79 -3.08 -6.63 -5.02
N PHE A 80 -2.97 -5.45 -5.63
CA PHE A 80 -4.04 -4.93 -6.48
C PHE A 80 -4.26 -5.83 -7.69
N GLU A 81 -5.49 -6.01 -8.10
CA GLU A 81 -5.79 -6.62 -9.38
C GLU A 81 -5.30 -5.71 -10.51
N PHE A 82 -4.71 -6.30 -11.54
CA PHE A 82 -4.06 -5.52 -12.60
C PHE A 82 -5.04 -4.62 -13.36
N LYS A 83 -6.31 -5.08 -13.55
CA LYS A 83 -7.37 -4.28 -14.18
C LYS A 83 -7.69 -3.00 -13.40
N ASP A 84 -7.74 -3.11 -12.06
CA ASP A 84 -8.08 -2.02 -11.17
C ASP A 84 -6.92 -1.05 -11.03
N LEU A 85 -5.68 -1.57 -10.94
CA LEU A 85 -4.46 -0.78 -11.01
C LEU A 85 -4.43 0.11 -12.25
N LYS A 86 -4.71 -0.46 -13.46
CA LYS A 86 -4.73 0.31 -14.71
C LYS A 86 -5.77 1.44 -14.65
N THR A 87 -6.93 1.17 -14.08
CA THR A 87 -8.01 2.15 -13.94
C THR A 87 -7.60 3.27 -12.98
N MET A 88 -7.01 2.94 -11.83
CA MET A 88 -6.48 3.92 -10.89
C MET A 88 -5.38 4.79 -11.51
N LEU A 89 -4.41 4.17 -12.18
CA LEU A 89 -3.31 4.90 -12.83
C LEU A 89 -3.83 5.95 -13.83
N LYS A 90 -4.82 5.59 -14.67
CA LYS A 90 -5.45 6.52 -15.63
C LYS A 90 -6.15 7.72 -14.98
N LYS A 91 -6.66 7.54 -13.76
CA LYS A 91 -7.30 8.61 -13.01
C LYS A 91 -6.26 9.49 -12.31
N LEU A 92 -5.27 8.85 -11.66
CA LEU A 92 -4.25 9.52 -10.85
C LEU A 92 -3.18 10.24 -11.68
N GLU A 93 -2.86 9.79 -12.89
CA GLU A 93 -1.90 10.47 -13.79
C GLU A 93 -2.33 11.89 -14.19
N LYS A 94 -3.60 12.25 -13.98
CA LYS A 94 -4.09 13.60 -14.23
C LYS A 94 -3.46 14.62 -13.30
N ASP A 95 -3.20 14.22 -12.05
CA ASP A 95 -2.75 15.10 -10.98
C ASP A 95 -1.31 14.83 -10.55
N TYR A 96 -0.80 13.60 -10.74
CA TYR A 96 0.49 13.15 -10.24
C TYR A 96 1.44 12.72 -11.36
N ALA A 97 2.73 12.97 -11.15
CA ALA A 97 3.78 12.12 -11.66
C ALA A 97 3.79 10.84 -10.82
N ILE A 98 3.80 9.67 -11.44
CA ILE A 98 3.67 8.40 -10.71
C ILE A 98 4.96 7.61 -10.79
N VAL A 99 5.42 7.14 -9.63
CA VAL A 99 6.52 6.20 -9.48
C VAL A 99 5.98 4.89 -8.95
N MET A 100 6.20 3.80 -9.66
CA MET A 100 5.80 2.46 -9.21
C MET A 100 6.97 1.76 -8.53
N MET A 101 6.75 1.38 -7.28
CA MET A 101 7.64 0.53 -6.50
C MET A 101 7.26 -0.93 -6.75
N SER A 102 8.01 -1.61 -7.60
CA SER A 102 7.77 -3.01 -7.96
C SER A 102 9.09 -3.72 -8.25
N GLU A 103 9.19 -4.99 -7.86
CA GLU A 103 10.27 -5.88 -8.27
C GLU A 103 10.04 -6.44 -9.69
N LEU A 104 8.78 -6.44 -10.14
CA LEU A 104 8.40 -6.90 -11.47
C LEU A 104 8.45 -5.76 -12.47
N LYS A 105 8.98 -6.04 -13.63
CA LYS A 105 8.85 -5.17 -14.80
C LYS A 105 7.49 -5.40 -15.44
N ILE A 106 6.65 -4.40 -15.39
CA ILE A 106 5.32 -4.44 -15.98
C ILE A 106 5.32 -3.54 -17.20
N ASP A 107 4.95 -4.09 -18.33
CA ASP A 107 4.75 -3.28 -19.53
C ASP A 107 3.36 -2.63 -19.49
N LEU A 108 3.34 -1.33 -19.32
CA LEU A 108 2.12 -0.51 -19.35
C LEU A 108 1.91 0.20 -20.68
N LYS A 109 2.76 -0.12 -21.70
CA LYS A 109 2.59 0.43 -23.04
C LYS A 109 1.30 -0.10 -23.66
N GLY A 110 0.57 0.78 -24.32
CA GLY A 110 -0.72 0.41 -24.94
C GLY A 110 -1.92 0.40 -23.99
N GLU A 111 -1.71 0.58 -22.70
CA GLU A 111 -2.80 0.60 -21.68
C GLU A 111 -3.60 1.91 -21.66
N GLY A 112 -3.29 2.86 -22.55
CA GLY A 112 -4.02 4.12 -22.67
C GLY A 112 -3.63 5.17 -21.62
N LEU A 113 -2.46 5.01 -21.00
CA LEU A 113 -1.86 6.04 -20.14
C LEU A 113 -1.27 7.16 -21.01
N LYS A 114 -1.42 8.41 -20.57
CA LYS A 114 -0.89 9.59 -21.24
C LYS A 114 0.55 9.88 -20.82
N ASN A 115 0.89 9.51 -19.59
CA ASN A 115 2.20 9.75 -19.01
C ASN A 115 2.92 8.42 -18.76
N GLU A 116 4.25 8.46 -18.85
CA GLU A 116 5.08 7.34 -18.45
C GLU A 116 5.02 7.15 -16.94
N ILE A 117 4.83 5.91 -16.50
CA ILE A 117 4.98 5.52 -15.10
C ILE A 117 6.44 5.19 -14.86
N ALA A 118 7.10 5.93 -13.98
CA ALA A 118 8.51 5.68 -13.65
C ALA A 118 8.63 4.42 -12.78
N MET A 119 9.54 3.52 -13.16
CA MET A 119 9.84 2.28 -12.42
C MET A 119 11.36 2.22 -12.18
N PRO A 120 11.90 2.93 -11.15
CA PRO A 120 13.31 2.92 -10.85
C PRO A 120 13.79 1.53 -10.44
N GLU A 121 14.90 1.09 -11.01
CA GLU A 121 15.52 -0.20 -10.72
C GLU A 121 16.71 -0.02 -9.75
N GLY A 122 17.01 -1.08 -8.98
CA GLY A 122 18.20 -1.15 -8.15
C GLY A 122 18.20 -0.24 -6.92
N LEU A 123 17.07 0.39 -6.60
CA LEU A 123 16.97 1.18 -5.37
C LEU A 123 16.90 0.25 -4.15
N ASN A 124 17.74 0.51 -3.17
CA ASN A 124 17.66 -0.15 -1.88
C ASN A 124 16.51 0.41 -1.02
N ILE A 125 16.21 -0.26 0.07
CA ILE A 125 15.09 0.11 0.97
C ILE A 125 15.20 1.54 1.52
N ARG A 126 16.41 2.04 1.77
CA ARG A 126 16.63 3.38 2.31
C ARG A 126 16.45 4.47 1.24
N GLN A 127 16.82 4.16 0.00
CA GLN A 127 16.56 5.04 -1.15
C GLN A 127 15.07 5.12 -1.45
N TRP A 128 14.34 4.01 -1.38
CA TRP A 128 12.88 4.01 -1.45
C TRP A 128 12.25 4.83 -0.34
N ALA A 129 12.69 4.64 0.91
CA ALA A 129 12.19 5.43 2.04
C ALA A 129 12.44 6.94 1.83
N SER A 130 13.60 7.30 1.28
CA SER A 130 13.91 8.69 0.98
C SER A 130 13.05 9.26 -0.15
N MET A 131 12.80 8.50 -1.20
CA MET A 131 11.88 8.90 -2.27
C MET A 131 10.46 9.10 -1.74
N ILE A 132 9.95 8.13 -0.98
CA ILE A 132 8.62 8.18 -0.35
C ILE A 132 8.50 9.41 0.56
N LYS A 133 9.56 9.75 1.31
CA LYS A 133 9.57 10.95 2.19
C LYS A 133 9.30 12.25 1.44
N TYR A 134 9.70 12.35 0.18
CA TYR A 134 9.51 13.54 -0.66
C TYR A 134 8.34 13.41 -1.64
N ALA A 135 7.64 12.30 -1.62
CA ALA A 135 6.39 12.13 -2.34
C ALA A 135 5.26 12.92 -1.65
N ASP A 136 4.30 13.36 -2.43
CA ASP A 136 3.10 14.03 -1.92
C ASP A 136 2.10 13.03 -1.34
N HIS A 137 2.10 11.79 -1.85
CA HIS A 137 1.27 10.70 -1.34
C HIS A 137 1.92 9.34 -1.63
N PHE A 138 1.67 8.36 -0.77
CA PHE A 138 1.96 6.95 -0.99
C PHE A 138 0.65 6.16 -1.08
N LEU A 139 0.49 5.37 -2.13
CA LEU A 139 -0.62 4.41 -2.29
C LEU A 139 -0.04 3.00 -2.37
N GLY A 140 -0.54 2.06 -1.60
CA GLY A 140 -0.01 0.70 -1.67
C GLY A 140 -0.92 -0.36 -1.11
N CYS A 141 -0.52 -1.61 -1.32
CA CYS A 141 -1.08 -2.79 -0.71
C CYS A 141 -0.40 -3.11 0.64
N ASP A 142 -0.82 -4.19 1.30
CA ASP A 142 -0.13 -4.72 2.48
C ASP A 142 1.26 -5.24 2.11
N SER A 143 2.23 -4.35 2.11
CA SER A 143 3.63 -4.61 1.79
C SER A 143 4.58 -3.61 2.45
N VAL A 144 5.88 -3.73 2.19
CA VAL A 144 6.93 -2.92 2.84
C VAL A 144 6.74 -1.41 2.68
N GLY A 145 6.19 -0.95 1.56
CA GLY A 145 6.05 0.48 1.27
C GLY A 145 5.15 1.22 2.26
N GLN A 146 4.05 0.61 2.72
CA GLN A 146 3.19 1.20 3.75
C GLN A 146 3.96 1.47 5.06
N HIS A 147 4.85 0.55 5.44
CA HIS A 147 5.67 0.72 6.64
C HIS A 147 6.74 1.79 6.46
N LEU A 148 7.37 1.84 5.28
CA LEU A 148 8.34 2.90 4.96
C LEU A 148 7.67 4.27 4.99
N SER A 149 6.51 4.42 4.35
CA SER A 149 5.78 5.69 4.29
C SER A 149 5.38 6.17 5.68
N TYR A 150 4.88 5.26 6.53
CA TYR A 150 4.59 5.57 7.92
C TYR A 150 5.83 5.99 8.71
N CYS A 151 6.95 5.25 8.57
CA CYS A 151 8.21 5.57 9.25
C CYS A 151 8.81 6.93 8.87
N VAL A 152 8.59 7.40 7.65
CA VAL A 152 9.10 8.70 7.18
C VAL A 152 8.07 9.83 7.23
N GLY A 153 6.81 9.53 7.57
CA GLY A 153 5.74 10.50 7.82
C GLY A 153 5.05 11.01 6.56
N THR A 154 5.03 10.23 5.47
CA THR A 154 4.31 10.58 4.24
C THR A 154 2.84 10.22 4.37
N THR A 155 1.95 11.06 3.83
CA THR A 155 0.52 10.75 3.75
C THR A 155 0.32 9.47 2.94
N THR A 156 -0.42 8.52 3.52
CA THR A 156 -0.49 7.16 3.01
C THR A 156 -1.93 6.70 2.85
N THR A 157 -2.19 5.98 1.77
CA THR A 157 -3.37 5.14 1.61
C THR A 157 -2.89 3.71 1.39
N ALA A 158 -3.25 2.80 2.28
CA ALA A 158 -2.95 1.38 2.17
C ALA A 158 -4.24 0.57 2.05
N ILE A 159 -4.30 -0.32 1.07
CA ILE A 159 -5.47 -1.15 0.79
C ILE A 159 -5.19 -2.57 1.23
N HIS A 160 -6.10 -3.12 2.01
CA HIS A 160 -6.03 -4.45 2.60
C HIS A 160 -7.16 -5.33 2.09
N GLY A 161 -6.88 -6.58 1.83
CA GLY A 161 -7.85 -7.60 1.45
C GLY A 161 -7.82 -8.79 2.41
N SER A 162 -6.85 -9.69 2.27
CA SER A 162 -6.74 -10.90 3.10
C SER A 162 -6.22 -10.66 4.51
N THR A 163 -5.66 -9.49 4.82
CA THR A 163 -5.10 -9.15 6.12
C THR A 163 -5.90 -8.04 6.81
N PHE A 164 -6.04 -8.12 8.13
CA PHE A 164 -6.73 -7.08 8.90
C PHE A 164 -5.82 -5.87 9.14
N PRO A 165 -6.24 -4.64 8.79
CA PRO A 165 -5.42 -3.44 8.97
C PRO A 165 -4.87 -3.28 10.40
N ILE A 166 -5.68 -3.56 11.42
CA ILE A 166 -5.25 -3.46 12.83
C ILE A 166 -4.06 -4.36 13.17
N ASN A 167 -3.88 -5.47 12.45
CA ASN A 167 -2.77 -6.39 12.70
C ASN A 167 -1.47 -5.97 11.98
N VAL A 168 -1.58 -5.39 10.79
CA VAL A 168 -0.44 -5.21 9.90
C VAL A 168 -0.22 -3.78 9.43
N SER A 169 -1.03 -2.82 9.90
CA SER A 169 -1.02 -1.43 9.41
C SER A 169 -1.14 -0.43 10.56
N TYR A 170 -1.55 0.78 10.25
CA TYR A 170 -1.59 1.91 11.19
C TYR A 170 -2.91 2.68 11.08
N PRO A 171 -4.07 2.01 11.29
CA PRO A 171 -5.39 2.62 11.04
C PRO A 171 -5.67 3.85 11.92
N ASP A 172 -5.06 3.93 13.12
CA ASP A 172 -5.28 5.04 14.06
C ASP A 172 -4.35 6.25 13.82
N ALA A 173 -3.50 6.19 12.77
CA ALA A 173 -2.55 7.27 12.51
C ALA A 173 -3.18 8.36 11.63
N GLU A 174 -3.06 9.62 12.04
CA GLU A 174 -3.68 10.80 11.43
C GLU A 174 -3.40 10.95 9.92
N ASN A 175 -2.22 10.58 9.46
CA ASN A 175 -1.82 10.69 8.05
C ASN A 175 -1.83 9.34 7.32
N PHE A 176 -2.61 8.38 7.79
CA PHE A 176 -2.62 7.03 7.27
C PHE A 176 -4.07 6.53 7.06
N ASN A 177 -4.44 6.34 5.82
CA ASN A 177 -5.74 5.80 5.44
C ASN A 177 -5.59 4.29 5.20
N ALA A 178 -6.06 3.46 6.12
CA ALA A 178 -6.08 2.01 5.98
C ALA A 178 -7.46 1.56 5.48
N LEU A 179 -7.57 1.32 4.18
CA LEU A 179 -8.82 0.85 3.56
C LEU A 179 -8.87 -0.67 3.63
N ASP A 180 -9.94 -1.18 4.20
CA ASP A 180 -10.20 -2.61 4.33
C ASP A 180 -11.26 -3.04 3.31
N LEU A 181 -10.87 -3.84 2.32
CA LEU A 181 -11.77 -4.42 1.31
C LEU A 181 -12.23 -5.83 1.70
N GLY A 182 -11.59 -6.41 2.72
CA GLY A 182 -11.92 -7.75 3.17
C GLY A 182 -13.17 -7.78 4.03
N GLU A 183 -13.91 -8.88 3.96
CA GLU A 183 -15.05 -9.12 4.83
C GLU A 183 -14.61 -9.57 6.23
N ALA A 184 -15.47 -9.38 7.23
CA ALA A 184 -15.16 -9.71 8.61
C ALA A 184 -14.85 -11.19 8.85
N ASP A 185 -15.46 -12.07 8.07
CA ASP A 185 -15.28 -13.52 8.12
C ASP A 185 -14.25 -14.07 7.13
N ARG A 186 -13.50 -13.20 6.44
CA ARG A 186 -12.40 -13.61 5.57
C ARG A 186 -11.41 -14.50 6.30
N ILE A 187 -10.84 -15.47 5.60
CA ILE A 187 -9.76 -16.26 6.13
C ILE A 187 -8.51 -15.39 6.15
N TYR A 188 -8.05 -15.06 7.36
CA TYR A 188 -6.80 -14.36 7.56
C TYR A 188 -5.64 -15.25 7.10
N ASP A 189 -4.95 -14.82 6.05
CA ASP A 189 -3.77 -15.50 5.54
C ASP A 189 -2.52 -14.68 5.87
N PRO A 190 -2.02 -14.82 7.10
CA PRO A 190 -0.85 -14.08 7.51
C PRO A 190 0.37 -14.62 6.80
N ILE A 191 1.39 -13.79 6.78
CA ILE A 191 2.74 -14.15 6.42
C ILE A 191 3.05 -15.55 6.92
N ARG A 192 3.40 -16.45 6.03
CA ARG A 192 3.71 -17.87 6.18
C ARG A 192 4.34 -18.23 7.53
N ILE A 193 3.54 -18.73 8.45
CA ILE A 193 4.03 -19.30 9.71
C ILE A 193 4.29 -20.80 9.54
N THR A 194 3.63 -21.43 8.57
CA THR A 194 3.86 -22.82 8.21
C THR A 194 4.27 -22.91 6.75
N GLN A 195 5.20 -23.80 6.45
CA GLN A 195 5.60 -24.14 5.07
C GLN A 195 4.53 -24.97 4.33
N GLU A 196 3.45 -25.29 5.00
CA GLU A 196 2.30 -25.92 4.36
C GLU A 196 1.57 -24.85 3.55
N GLU A 197 1.76 -24.91 2.26
CA GLU A 197 0.94 -24.20 1.28
C GLU A 197 -0.46 -24.80 1.30
N SER A 198 -1.20 -24.49 2.35
CA SER A 198 -2.62 -24.82 2.40
C SER A 198 -3.32 -23.95 1.36
N THR A 199 -3.66 -24.57 0.27
CA THR A 199 -4.18 -23.94 -0.93
C THR A 199 -5.70 -23.66 -0.87
N ASN A 200 -6.36 -23.91 0.23
CA ASN A 200 -7.75 -23.55 0.42
C ASN A 200 -7.89 -22.09 0.87
N ARG A 201 -7.59 -21.17 -0.04
CA ARG A 201 -7.75 -19.74 0.19
C ARG A 201 -9.10 -19.31 -0.35
N HIS A 202 -10.03 -19.05 0.55
CA HIS A 202 -11.32 -18.46 0.20
C HIS A 202 -11.25 -16.93 0.03
N ASN A 203 -10.05 -16.41 -0.25
CA ASN A 203 -9.78 -14.97 -0.39
C ASN A 203 -9.76 -14.50 -1.85
N GLU A 204 -10.28 -15.31 -2.76
CA GLU A 204 -10.38 -14.92 -4.17
C GLU A 204 -11.21 -13.63 -4.29
N SER A 205 -10.71 -12.70 -5.09
CA SER A 205 -11.38 -11.42 -5.39
C SER A 205 -11.50 -10.41 -4.24
N LEU A 206 -10.94 -10.65 -3.06
CA LEU A 206 -10.99 -9.65 -1.98
C LEU A 206 -10.33 -8.32 -2.33
N MET A 207 -9.37 -8.31 -3.26
CA MET A 207 -8.72 -7.09 -3.76
C MET A 207 -9.35 -6.56 -5.05
N SER A 208 -10.47 -7.13 -5.50
CA SER A 208 -11.22 -6.64 -6.65
C SER A 208 -11.97 -5.37 -6.28
N MET A 209 -11.83 -4.34 -7.11
CA MET A 209 -12.45 -3.05 -6.90
C MET A 209 -13.40 -2.74 -8.06
N ASP A 210 -14.65 -2.48 -7.75
CA ASP A 210 -15.56 -1.90 -8.70
C ASP A 210 -15.22 -0.41 -8.96
N SER A 211 -16.00 0.24 -9.84
CA SER A 211 -15.74 1.65 -10.20
C SER A 211 -15.87 2.59 -9.01
N ASP A 212 -16.78 2.30 -8.09
CA ASP A 212 -17.10 3.19 -6.96
C ASP A 212 -15.99 3.11 -5.91
N ILE A 213 -15.47 1.90 -5.65
CA ILE A 213 -14.30 1.70 -4.79
C ILE A 213 -13.06 2.37 -5.40
N VAL A 214 -12.83 2.19 -6.71
CA VAL A 214 -11.70 2.86 -7.38
C VAL A 214 -11.83 4.38 -7.28
N ASP A 215 -13.03 4.93 -7.48
CA ASP A 215 -13.27 6.38 -7.37
C ASP A 215 -13.10 6.89 -5.94
N TYR A 216 -13.52 6.11 -4.96
CA TYR A 216 -13.27 6.40 -3.55
C TYR A 216 -11.77 6.45 -3.23
N VAL A 217 -11.01 5.43 -3.62
CA VAL A 217 -9.54 5.39 -3.43
C VAL A 217 -8.88 6.61 -4.08
N VAL A 218 -9.23 6.92 -5.33
CA VAL A 218 -8.70 8.09 -6.05
C VAL A 218 -9.08 9.38 -5.34
N GLY A 219 -10.31 9.50 -4.83
CA GLY A 219 -10.77 10.64 -4.05
C GLY A 219 -9.98 10.85 -2.76
N VAL A 220 -9.69 9.75 -2.04
CA VAL A 220 -8.87 9.79 -0.82
C VAL A 220 -7.43 10.21 -1.14
N VAL A 221 -6.82 9.63 -2.18
CA VAL A 221 -5.46 9.99 -2.63
C VAL A 221 -5.36 11.45 -3.05
N ASN A 222 -6.38 11.97 -3.73
CA ASN A 222 -6.44 13.37 -4.17
C ASN A 222 -6.81 14.36 -3.04
N GLY A 223 -7.21 13.85 -1.87
CA GLY A 223 -7.68 14.66 -0.75
C GLY A 223 -9.07 15.32 -1.00
N THR A 224 -9.83 14.79 -1.95
CA THR A 224 -11.22 15.23 -2.22
C THR A 224 -12.23 14.51 -1.35
N LEU A 225 -11.84 13.36 -0.79
CA LEU A 225 -12.59 12.59 0.19
C LEU A 225 -11.73 12.39 1.44
N VAL A 226 -12.38 12.37 2.59
CA VAL A 226 -11.74 12.02 3.87
C VAL A 226 -12.12 10.58 4.19
N HIS A 227 -11.11 9.74 4.44
CA HIS A 227 -11.34 8.40 4.96
C HIS A 227 -11.57 8.51 6.46
N THR A 228 -12.80 8.33 6.90
CA THR A 228 -13.16 8.18 8.31
C THR A 228 -12.96 6.72 8.67
N GLY A 229 -11.79 6.37 9.19
CA GLY A 229 -11.53 5.02 9.69
C GLY A 229 -12.56 4.63 10.75
N HIS A 230 -13.23 3.50 10.56
CA HIS A 230 -14.22 2.82 11.37
C HIS A 230 -15.67 3.36 11.38
N ASP A 231 -16.53 2.54 10.79
CA ASP A 231 -17.89 2.14 11.21
C ASP A 231 -18.87 3.27 11.62
N GLU A 232 -19.34 4.03 10.66
CA GLU A 232 -20.76 4.26 10.65
C GLU A 232 -21.39 3.09 9.85
N GLU A 233 -21.83 2.04 10.54
CA GLU A 233 -22.84 1.14 9.99
C GLU A 233 -23.96 2.05 9.41
N PRO A 234 -24.39 1.86 8.16
CA PRO A 234 -25.53 2.58 7.68
C PRO A 234 -26.70 2.23 8.61
N GLU A 235 -27.25 3.23 9.31
CA GLU A 235 -28.51 3.07 10.03
C GLU A 235 -29.52 2.48 9.04
N VAL A 236 -29.77 1.19 9.15
CA VAL A 236 -30.88 0.54 8.46
C VAL A 236 -32.12 1.09 9.14
N GLY A 237 -32.69 2.12 8.53
CA GLY A 237 -33.91 2.75 8.98
C GLY A 237 -34.99 1.69 9.11
N ALA A 238 -35.64 1.67 10.28
CA ALA A 238 -36.75 0.83 10.64
C ALA A 238 -38.00 1.11 9.76
#